data_7e9ed2be3758b68804c97567e4af6b42
#
_entry.id   7e9ed2be3758b68804c97567e4af6b42
#
_cell.length_a   1.000
_cell.length_b   1.000
_cell.length_c   1.000
_cell.angle_alpha   90.00
_cell.angle_beta   90.00
_cell.angle_gamma   90.00
#
_symmetry.space_group_name_H-M   'P 1'
#
loop_
_entity.id
_entity.type
_entity.pdbx_description
1 polymer ?
#
loop_
_entity_poly.entity_id
_entity_poly.type
_entity_poly.pdbx_seq_one_letter_code
_entity_poly.pdbx_strand_id
1 'polypeptide(L)'
;MGLTGRVRAYLNQWWRDIAKGADLVDLARIAVSEGATALKWYPFRFLPQHEQNWAVRPIEVQRAVDEVAAVRAAVGPNIDLMVDLWRRLDRAAAAQFCMQVAPYNLRFVEEPVMAENLEVLSGLARQSPVRLATGERLAGRQEFLAVIERQAVGIVQPSVIRVGGITEMRKIAVLAEIYGIGVAPHNPVGPIATAASVQVCAAIPNAVMLETYANGVPAVRDEFMSVNLLLDGDGFNVGTRPGLGVEVDEKALKRLATISGSARP
;
A
#
# COMPACT_ATOMS: atom_id res chain seq x y z
N MET A 1 -13.16 2.63 -23.21
CA MET A 1 -12.36 3.24 -22.13
C MET A 1 -10.90 3.14 -22.50
N GLY A 2 -10.20 4.25 -22.58
CA GLY A 2 -8.78 4.28 -22.94
C GLY A 2 -7.91 3.79 -21.79
N LEU A 3 -6.87 3.03 -22.13
CA LEU A 3 -5.76 2.77 -21.22
C LEU A 3 -5.15 4.10 -20.80
N THR A 4 -4.93 4.30 -19.52
CA THR A 4 -4.11 5.42 -19.07
C THR A 4 -2.65 5.11 -19.41
N GLY A 5 -1.93 6.04 -20.02
CA GLY A 5 -0.50 5.86 -20.33
C GLY A 5 0.40 5.88 -19.09
N ARG A 6 -0.15 6.25 -17.92
CA ARG A 6 0.58 6.41 -16.66
C ARG A 6 -0.25 5.92 -15.47
N VAL A 7 0.38 5.22 -14.55
CA VAL A 7 -0.19 4.76 -13.27
C VAL A 7 0.50 5.51 -12.14
N ARG A 8 -0.25 6.33 -11.42
CA ARG A 8 0.24 7.03 -10.24
C ARG A 8 0.60 6.05 -9.12
N ALA A 9 1.67 6.32 -8.39
CA ALA A 9 2.14 5.47 -7.30
C ALA A 9 2.21 6.24 -5.98
N TYR A 10 2.20 5.50 -4.87
CA TYR A 10 2.56 6.02 -3.56
C TYR A 10 3.78 5.26 -3.01
N LEU A 11 4.65 5.98 -2.32
CA LEU A 11 5.84 5.40 -1.72
C LEU A 11 5.52 4.79 -0.35
N ASN A 12 5.91 3.53 -0.18
CA ASN A 12 6.01 2.87 1.11
C ASN A 12 7.50 2.70 1.48
N GLN A 13 7.79 2.47 2.77
CA GLN A 13 9.13 2.24 3.31
C GLN A 13 10.16 3.38 3.11
N TRP A 14 9.74 4.56 2.71
CA TRP A 14 10.57 5.76 2.71
C TRP A 14 11.08 6.12 4.13
N TRP A 15 10.37 5.65 5.14
CA TRP A 15 10.60 5.86 6.57
C TRP A 15 11.55 4.83 7.23
N ARG A 16 12.05 3.82 6.51
CA ARG A 16 12.78 2.68 7.10
C ARG A 16 14.08 3.08 7.80
N ASP A 17 14.71 4.18 7.40
CA ASP A 17 15.97 4.65 8.00
C ASP A 17 15.78 5.29 9.39
N ILE A 18 14.53 5.40 9.89
CA ILE A 18 14.22 5.70 11.28
C ILE A 18 14.89 4.70 12.22
N ALA A 19 14.94 3.42 11.85
CA ALA A 19 15.64 2.39 12.62
C ALA A 19 17.16 2.66 12.76
N LYS A 20 17.71 3.52 11.92
CA LYS A 20 19.11 4.00 11.96
C LYS A 20 19.26 5.36 12.63
N GLY A 21 18.20 5.90 13.23
CA GLY A 21 18.20 7.18 13.94
C GLY A 21 17.82 8.40 13.08
N ALA A 22 17.36 8.22 11.84
CA ALA A 22 16.90 9.33 11.03
C ALA A 22 15.54 9.87 11.53
N ASP A 23 15.32 11.17 11.37
CA ASP A 23 14.05 11.82 11.70
C ASP A 23 12.99 11.55 10.62
N LEU A 24 11.76 11.20 11.02
CA LEU A 24 10.67 10.88 10.09
C LEU A 24 10.27 12.08 9.23
N VAL A 25 10.25 13.26 9.81
CA VAL A 25 9.84 14.49 9.11
C VAL A 25 10.86 14.87 8.04
N ASP A 26 12.14 14.70 8.33
CA ASP A 26 13.20 14.94 7.35
C ASP A 26 13.18 13.90 6.24
N LEU A 27 12.93 12.63 6.54
CA LEU A 27 12.75 11.59 5.54
C LEU A 27 11.54 11.88 4.62
N ALA A 28 10.44 12.41 5.17
CA ALA A 28 9.28 12.81 4.38
C ALA A 28 9.62 13.96 3.41
N ARG A 29 10.36 14.97 3.88
CA ARG A 29 10.83 16.09 3.05
C ARG A 29 11.75 15.59 1.92
N ILE A 30 12.66 14.68 2.22
CA ILE A 30 13.56 14.06 1.24
C ILE A 30 12.73 13.34 0.16
N ALA A 31 11.80 12.47 0.55
CA ALA A 31 10.96 11.72 -0.39
C ALA A 31 10.18 12.67 -1.34
N VAL A 32 9.63 13.76 -0.78
CA VAL A 32 8.93 14.78 -1.60
C VAL A 32 9.89 15.53 -2.52
N SER A 33 11.09 15.88 -2.06
CA SER A 33 12.11 16.55 -2.89
C SER A 33 12.60 15.65 -4.04
N GLU A 34 12.51 14.33 -3.89
CA GLU A 34 12.80 13.33 -4.92
C GLU A 34 11.62 13.07 -5.88
N GLY A 35 10.52 13.80 -5.72
CA GLY A 35 9.37 13.76 -6.63
C GLY A 35 8.17 12.96 -6.15
N ALA A 36 8.18 12.44 -4.90
CA ALA A 36 7.00 11.76 -4.36
C ALA A 36 5.82 12.72 -4.17
N THR A 37 4.65 12.33 -4.65
CA THR A 37 3.38 13.04 -4.44
C THR A 37 2.44 12.32 -3.48
N ALA A 38 2.82 11.12 -3.01
CA ALA A 38 2.02 10.29 -2.13
C ALA A 38 2.91 9.41 -1.24
N LEU A 39 2.66 9.41 0.07
CA LEU A 39 3.47 8.73 1.07
C LEU A 39 2.61 7.85 1.98
N LYS A 40 3.03 6.61 2.23
CA LYS A 40 2.40 5.70 3.21
C LYS A 40 3.44 5.23 4.22
N TRP A 41 3.05 5.16 5.51
CA TRP A 41 3.90 4.63 6.57
C TRP A 41 3.09 3.99 7.69
N TYR A 42 3.80 3.36 8.66
CA TYR A 42 3.23 2.72 9.85
C TYR A 42 3.49 3.56 11.10
N PRO A 43 2.52 4.36 11.58
CA PRO A 43 2.72 5.26 12.73
C PRO A 43 2.80 4.54 14.07
N PHE A 44 2.31 3.30 14.19
CA PHE A 44 2.37 2.49 15.41
C PHE A 44 3.58 1.53 15.47
N ARG A 45 4.66 1.80 14.71
CA ARG A 45 5.87 0.97 14.69
C ARG A 45 6.59 0.82 16.02
N PHE A 46 6.30 1.70 17.00
CA PHE A 46 6.83 1.64 18.37
C PHE A 46 6.13 0.58 19.23
N LEU A 47 4.99 0.06 18.81
CA LEU A 47 4.33 -1.06 19.48
C LEU A 47 5.02 -2.39 19.14
N PRO A 48 4.97 -3.39 20.05
CA PRO A 48 5.53 -4.71 19.80
C PRO A 48 5.01 -5.30 18.48
N GLN A 49 5.91 -5.72 17.59
CA GLN A 49 5.54 -6.09 16.22
C GLN A 49 4.86 -7.46 16.09
N HIS A 50 4.92 -8.31 17.12
CA HIS A 50 4.49 -9.71 17.03
C HIS A 50 3.16 -10.00 17.72
N GLU A 51 2.53 -9.00 18.34
CA GLU A 51 1.31 -9.18 19.11
C GLU A 51 0.23 -8.21 18.65
N GLN A 52 -1.02 -8.68 18.68
CA GLN A 52 -2.16 -7.80 18.64
C GLN A 52 -2.21 -6.99 19.94
N ASN A 53 -2.26 -5.67 19.82
CA ASN A 53 -2.28 -4.81 20.99
C ASN A 53 -3.74 -4.55 21.40
N TRP A 54 -4.28 -5.44 22.25
CA TRP A 54 -5.64 -5.34 22.77
C TRP A 54 -5.84 -4.19 23.78
N ALA A 55 -4.77 -3.52 24.17
CA ALA A 55 -4.79 -2.48 25.19
C ALA A 55 -3.90 -1.30 24.82
N VAL A 56 -4.05 -0.79 23.59
CA VAL A 56 -3.36 0.42 23.15
C VAL A 56 -3.89 1.59 23.99
N ARG A 57 -2.97 2.26 24.69
CA ARG A 57 -3.31 3.36 25.57
C ARG A 57 -3.62 4.63 24.77
N PRO A 58 -4.51 5.51 25.28
CA PRO A 58 -4.80 6.78 24.60
C PRO A 58 -3.57 7.62 24.27
N ILE A 59 -2.53 7.60 25.13
CA ILE A 59 -1.28 8.30 24.88
C ILE A 59 -0.49 7.74 23.69
N GLU A 60 -0.61 6.45 23.42
CA GLU A 60 0.01 5.79 22.25
C GLU A 60 -0.73 6.16 20.97
N VAL A 61 -2.05 6.25 21.04
CA VAL A 61 -2.85 6.79 19.92
C VAL A 61 -2.46 8.24 19.66
N GLN A 62 -2.36 9.08 20.71
CA GLN A 62 -1.97 10.47 20.56
C GLN A 62 -0.58 10.62 19.93
N ARG A 63 0.39 9.81 20.35
CA ARG A 63 1.72 9.79 19.74
C ARG A 63 1.69 9.52 18.23
N ALA A 64 0.86 8.58 17.79
CA ALA A 64 0.71 8.27 16.37
C ALA A 64 0.01 9.43 15.60
N VAL A 65 -0.97 10.09 16.24
CA VAL A 65 -1.64 11.28 15.69
C VAL A 65 -0.67 12.45 15.55
N ASP A 66 0.13 12.72 16.57
CA ASP A 66 1.14 13.79 16.57
C ASP A 66 2.16 13.58 15.44
N GLU A 67 2.53 12.33 15.16
CA GLU A 67 3.39 11.99 14.04
C GLU A 67 2.73 12.31 12.70
N VAL A 68 1.45 11.96 12.52
CA VAL A 68 0.70 12.33 11.31
C VAL A 68 0.63 13.85 11.14
N ALA A 69 0.37 14.58 12.23
CA ALA A 69 0.35 16.03 12.23
C ALA A 69 1.69 16.63 11.79
N ALA A 70 2.81 16.12 12.35
CA ALA A 70 4.15 16.58 12.04
C ALA A 70 4.54 16.35 10.56
N VAL A 71 4.23 15.14 10.03
CA VAL A 71 4.47 14.83 8.62
C VAL A 71 3.62 15.74 7.72
N ARG A 72 2.32 15.92 8.02
CA ARG A 72 1.43 16.81 7.25
C ARG A 72 1.93 18.24 7.24
N ALA A 73 2.34 18.76 8.37
CA ALA A 73 2.91 20.12 8.47
C ALA A 73 4.19 20.28 7.64
N ALA A 74 5.00 19.23 7.57
CA ALA A 74 6.28 19.26 6.86
C ALA A 74 6.15 19.21 5.33
N VAL A 75 5.20 18.41 4.81
CA VAL A 75 5.06 18.17 3.37
C VAL A 75 3.95 19.01 2.71
N GLY A 76 3.14 19.70 3.51
CA GLY A 76 2.06 20.57 3.02
C GLY A 76 0.81 19.81 2.55
N PRO A 77 -0.24 20.52 2.10
CA PRO A 77 -1.55 19.94 1.81
C PRO A 77 -1.61 19.18 0.47
N ASN A 78 -0.67 19.36 -0.43
CA ASN A 78 -0.71 18.82 -1.78
C ASN A 78 -0.17 17.38 -1.89
N ILE A 79 0.44 16.85 -0.83
CA ILE A 79 0.95 15.49 -0.78
C ILE A 79 -0.13 14.57 -0.21
N ASP A 80 -0.48 13.52 -0.94
CA ASP A 80 -1.38 12.48 -0.42
C ASP A 80 -0.68 11.70 0.68
N LEU A 81 -1.29 11.65 1.87
CA LEU A 81 -0.76 10.89 2.99
C LEU A 81 -1.69 9.71 3.31
N MET A 82 -1.11 8.56 3.56
CA MET A 82 -1.77 7.36 3.99
C MET A 82 -1.02 6.74 5.16
N VAL A 83 -1.72 6.01 5.99
CA VAL A 83 -1.11 5.25 7.08
C VAL A 83 -1.61 3.81 7.05
N ASP A 84 -0.72 2.90 7.39
CA ASP A 84 -1.02 1.49 7.58
C ASP A 84 -1.00 1.18 9.07
N LEU A 85 -2.08 0.66 9.62
CA LEU A 85 -2.17 0.26 11.03
C LEU A 85 -1.90 -1.24 11.23
N TRP A 86 -1.65 -1.93 10.12
CA TRP A 86 -1.22 -3.33 10.09
C TRP A 86 -2.06 -4.25 10.97
N ARG A 87 -3.39 -3.95 11.08
CA ARG A 87 -4.38 -4.67 11.92
C ARG A 87 -3.99 -4.85 13.41
N ARG A 88 -3.18 -3.93 13.93
CA ARG A 88 -2.62 -4.02 15.28
C ARG A 88 -3.52 -3.46 16.37
N LEU A 89 -4.52 -2.67 16.00
CA LEU A 89 -5.37 -1.99 16.96
C LEU A 89 -6.64 -2.80 17.23
N ASP A 90 -7.14 -2.67 18.46
CA ASP A 90 -8.53 -2.98 18.76
C ASP A 90 -9.46 -1.92 18.15
N ARG A 91 -10.76 -2.22 18.15
CA ARG A 91 -11.77 -1.33 17.57
C ARG A 91 -11.78 0.07 18.20
N ALA A 92 -11.61 0.18 19.51
CA ALA A 92 -11.71 1.44 20.22
C ALA A 92 -10.54 2.36 19.89
N ALA A 93 -9.31 1.83 19.93
CA ALA A 93 -8.11 2.55 19.55
C ALA A 93 -8.11 2.94 18.05
N ALA A 94 -8.57 2.05 17.17
CA ALA A 94 -8.72 2.36 15.75
C ALA A 94 -9.76 3.47 15.50
N ALA A 95 -10.89 3.44 16.17
CA ALA A 95 -11.92 4.48 16.07
C ALA A 95 -11.38 5.83 16.58
N GLN A 96 -10.72 5.84 17.74
CA GLN A 96 -10.09 7.03 18.29
C GLN A 96 -9.07 7.63 17.33
N PHE A 97 -8.18 6.80 16.76
CA PHE A 97 -7.19 7.23 15.79
C PHE A 97 -7.84 7.85 14.55
N CYS A 98 -8.81 7.17 13.93
CA CYS A 98 -9.52 7.65 12.74
C CYS A 98 -10.20 9.00 12.97
N MET A 99 -10.80 9.21 14.14
CA MET A 99 -11.41 10.48 14.52
C MET A 99 -10.37 11.60 14.66
N GLN A 100 -9.26 11.31 15.31
CA GLN A 100 -8.24 12.32 15.60
C GLN A 100 -7.40 12.71 14.38
N VAL A 101 -7.23 11.81 13.40
CA VAL A 101 -6.49 12.12 12.16
C VAL A 101 -7.33 12.79 11.07
N ALA A 102 -8.64 12.92 11.27
CA ALA A 102 -9.54 13.55 10.28
C ALA A 102 -9.08 14.93 9.79
N PRO A 103 -8.58 15.85 10.66
CA PRO A 103 -8.13 17.17 10.22
C PRO A 103 -6.93 17.15 9.27
N TYR A 104 -6.18 16.04 9.20
CA TYR A 104 -4.97 15.94 8.39
C TYR A 104 -5.22 15.42 6.97
N ASN A 105 -6.47 15.20 6.57
CA ASN A 105 -6.87 14.80 5.22
C ASN A 105 -6.08 13.60 4.67
N LEU A 106 -6.06 12.50 5.43
CA LEU A 106 -5.47 11.26 4.94
C LEU A 106 -6.27 10.71 3.77
N ARG A 107 -5.59 10.22 2.75
CA ARG A 107 -6.22 9.58 1.59
C ARG A 107 -6.99 8.32 1.98
N PHE A 108 -6.37 7.52 2.86
CA PHE A 108 -6.98 6.38 3.55
C PHE A 108 -6.16 5.95 4.76
N VAL A 109 -6.82 5.18 5.63
CA VAL A 109 -6.22 4.42 6.73
C VAL A 109 -6.33 2.93 6.39
N GLU A 110 -5.18 2.26 6.25
CA GLU A 110 -5.06 0.86 5.86
C GLU A 110 -5.07 -0.05 7.08
N GLU A 111 -5.72 -1.20 6.95
CA GLU A 111 -5.78 -2.27 7.95
C GLU A 111 -5.98 -1.79 9.40
N PRO A 112 -7.01 -0.96 9.68
CA PRO A 112 -7.20 -0.39 11.03
C PRO A 112 -7.48 -1.46 12.07
N VAL A 113 -8.16 -2.54 11.68
CA VAL A 113 -8.51 -3.71 12.48
C VAL A 113 -8.38 -4.97 11.62
N MET A 114 -8.54 -6.14 12.22
CA MET A 114 -8.54 -7.41 11.48
C MET A 114 -9.67 -7.46 10.46
N ALA A 115 -9.31 -7.65 9.19
CA ALA A 115 -10.27 -7.71 8.08
C ALA A 115 -11.17 -8.96 8.15
N GLU A 116 -10.72 -10.01 8.83
CA GLU A 116 -11.47 -11.24 9.07
C GLU A 116 -12.72 -11.00 9.94
N ASN A 117 -12.71 -9.95 10.75
CA ASN A 117 -13.89 -9.52 11.52
C ASN A 117 -14.64 -8.41 10.77
N LEU A 118 -15.42 -8.83 9.77
CA LEU A 118 -16.15 -7.93 8.88
C LEU A 118 -17.16 -7.04 9.61
N GLU A 119 -17.76 -7.50 10.71
CA GLU A 119 -18.71 -6.70 11.49
C GLU A 119 -18.00 -5.55 12.20
N VAL A 120 -16.84 -5.80 12.76
CA VAL A 120 -16.02 -4.76 13.40
C VAL A 120 -15.52 -3.76 12.36
N LEU A 121 -15.01 -4.24 11.23
CA LEU A 121 -14.51 -3.37 10.16
C LEU A 121 -15.64 -2.50 9.56
N SER A 122 -16.80 -3.09 9.24
CA SER A 122 -17.96 -2.36 8.73
C SER A 122 -18.51 -1.36 9.75
N GLY A 123 -18.54 -1.75 11.03
CA GLY A 123 -18.95 -0.87 12.12
C GLY A 123 -18.00 0.32 12.27
N LEU A 124 -16.71 0.13 12.10
CA LEU A 124 -15.71 1.19 12.10
C LEU A 124 -15.88 2.09 10.87
N ALA A 125 -16.06 1.52 9.67
CA ALA A 125 -16.24 2.27 8.44
C ALA A 125 -17.43 3.24 8.48
N ARG A 126 -18.54 2.83 9.10
CA ARG A 126 -19.73 3.71 9.29
C ARG A 126 -19.50 4.88 10.22
N GLN A 127 -18.51 4.82 11.10
CA GLN A 127 -18.21 5.85 12.10
C GLN A 127 -16.98 6.68 11.74
N SER A 128 -16.11 6.15 10.88
CA SER A 128 -14.85 6.79 10.53
C SER A 128 -15.07 8.00 9.60
N PRO A 129 -14.57 9.19 9.96
CA PRO A 129 -14.56 10.34 9.06
C PRO A 129 -13.50 10.23 7.95
N VAL A 130 -12.59 9.25 8.07
CA VAL A 130 -11.56 9.00 7.07
C VAL A 130 -11.84 7.68 6.35
N ARG A 131 -11.45 7.62 5.08
CA ARG A 131 -11.63 6.44 4.24
C ARG A 131 -10.75 5.29 4.75
N LEU A 132 -11.33 4.10 4.88
CA LEU A 132 -10.60 2.90 5.25
C LEU A 132 -10.19 2.11 4.01
N ALA A 133 -9.09 1.35 4.13
CA ALA A 133 -8.59 0.44 3.11
C ALA A 133 -8.21 -0.91 3.74
N THR A 134 -8.36 -2.00 2.97
CA THR A 134 -7.90 -3.34 3.34
C THR A 134 -7.80 -4.24 2.12
N GLY A 135 -7.14 -5.38 2.25
CA GLY A 135 -7.14 -6.41 1.21
C GLY A 135 -5.81 -7.09 0.95
N GLU A 136 -4.71 -6.63 1.51
CA GLU A 136 -3.39 -7.22 1.27
C GLU A 136 -3.30 -8.71 1.63
N ARG A 137 -4.13 -9.14 2.59
CA ARG A 137 -4.16 -10.52 3.12
C ARG A 137 -5.25 -11.38 2.52
N LEU A 138 -6.23 -10.78 1.84
CA LEU A 138 -7.34 -11.48 1.26
C LEU A 138 -6.91 -12.25 0.01
N ALA A 139 -7.47 -13.46 -0.14
CA ALA A 139 -7.19 -14.35 -1.24
C ALA A 139 -8.46 -14.65 -2.05
N GLY A 140 -8.41 -14.30 -3.35
CA GLY A 140 -9.54 -14.57 -4.25
C GLY A 140 -10.74 -13.64 -4.07
N ARG A 141 -11.59 -13.62 -5.08
CA ARG A 141 -12.72 -12.68 -5.19
C ARG A 141 -13.82 -12.89 -4.14
N GLN A 142 -13.95 -14.07 -3.56
CA GLN A 142 -15.00 -14.36 -2.56
C GLN A 142 -14.77 -13.57 -1.26
N GLU A 143 -13.53 -13.51 -0.80
CA GLU A 143 -13.19 -12.74 0.40
C GLU A 143 -13.34 -11.23 0.15
N PHE A 144 -12.93 -10.76 -1.04
CA PHE A 144 -13.15 -9.38 -1.44
C PHE A 144 -14.63 -9.03 -1.57
N LEU A 145 -15.46 -9.93 -2.14
CA LEU A 145 -16.91 -9.72 -2.24
C LEU A 145 -17.52 -9.50 -0.86
N ALA A 146 -17.13 -10.29 0.13
CA ALA A 146 -17.66 -10.15 1.49
C ALA A 146 -17.34 -8.77 2.12
N VAL A 147 -16.17 -8.20 1.84
CA VAL A 147 -15.77 -6.84 2.27
C VAL A 147 -16.54 -5.77 1.48
N ILE A 148 -16.66 -5.94 0.17
CA ILE A 148 -17.29 -4.99 -0.77
C ILE A 148 -18.78 -4.87 -0.48
N GLU A 149 -19.52 -5.99 -0.40
CA GLU A 149 -20.96 -6.00 -0.13
C GLU A 149 -21.34 -5.31 1.17
N ARG A 150 -20.48 -5.41 2.19
CA ARG A 150 -20.68 -4.74 3.46
C ARG A 150 -20.26 -3.28 3.47
N GLN A 151 -19.71 -2.80 2.36
CA GLN A 151 -19.13 -1.45 2.27
C GLN A 151 -18.18 -1.16 3.45
N ALA A 152 -17.40 -2.18 3.80
CA ALA A 152 -16.53 -2.15 4.97
C ALA A 152 -15.29 -1.25 4.76
N VAL A 153 -14.99 -0.87 3.52
CA VAL A 153 -13.90 0.04 3.15
C VAL A 153 -14.26 0.87 1.92
N GLY A 154 -13.57 1.99 1.72
CA GLY A 154 -13.68 2.79 0.51
C GLY A 154 -12.59 2.47 -0.53
N ILE A 155 -11.59 1.67 -0.16
CA ILE A 155 -10.51 1.22 -1.04
C ILE A 155 -10.21 -0.25 -0.74
N VAL A 156 -10.10 -1.07 -1.79
CA VAL A 156 -9.58 -2.44 -1.69
C VAL A 156 -8.15 -2.51 -2.23
N GLN A 157 -7.32 -3.35 -1.60
CA GLN A 157 -5.89 -3.45 -1.86
C GLN A 157 -5.49 -4.89 -2.25
N PRO A 158 -6.01 -5.42 -3.37
CA PRO A 158 -5.65 -6.77 -3.80
C PRO A 158 -4.17 -6.86 -4.16
N SER A 159 -3.50 -7.93 -3.76
CA SER A 159 -2.15 -8.25 -4.22
C SER A 159 -2.23 -9.25 -5.37
N VAL A 160 -1.67 -8.90 -6.53
CA VAL A 160 -1.75 -9.72 -7.75
C VAL A 160 -1.22 -11.15 -7.54
N ILE A 161 -0.24 -11.32 -6.64
CA ILE A 161 0.34 -12.63 -6.31
C ILE A 161 -0.52 -13.46 -5.35
N ARG A 162 -1.40 -12.82 -4.55
CA ARG A 162 -2.25 -13.51 -3.56
C ARG A 162 -3.61 -13.85 -4.11
N VAL A 163 -4.16 -12.97 -4.94
CA VAL A 163 -5.53 -13.16 -5.47
C VAL A 163 -5.61 -14.16 -6.62
N GLY A 164 -4.47 -14.63 -7.15
CA GLY A 164 -4.44 -15.60 -8.26
C GLY A 164 -4.18 -14.98 -9.64
N GLY A 165 -3.53 -13.79 -9.66
CA GLY A 165 -3.03 -13.15 -10.89
C GLY A 165 -3.95 -12.06 -11.45
N ILE A 166 -3.60 -11.61 -12.65
CA ILE A 166 -4.21 -10.46 -13.35
C ILE A 166 -5.72 -10.64 -13.53
N THR A 167 -6.15 -11.83 -13.95
CA THR A 167 -7.57 -12.11 -14.23
C THR A 167 -8.42 -11.97 -12.97
N GLU A 168 -7.99 -12.53 -11.85
CA GLU A 168 -8.74 -12.43 -10.59
C GLU A 168 -8.71 -11.01 -10.04
N MET A 169 -7.57 -10.34 -10.11
CA MET A 169 -7.45 -8.94 -9.66
C MET A 169 -8.40 -8.03 -10.47
N ARG A 170 -8.50 -8.21 -11.78
CA ARG A 170 -9.46 -7.48 -12.61
C ARG A 170 -10.92 -7.76 -12.25
N LYS A 171 -11.27 -9.02 -11.93
CA LYS A 171 -12.64 -9.36 -11.47
C LYS A 171 -12.97 -8.67 -10.15
N ILE A 172 -12.01 -8.63 -9.21
CA ILE A 172 -12.16 -7.91 -7.94
C ILE A 172 -12.37 -6.42 -8.21
N ALA A 173 -11.61 -5.82 -9.13
CA ALA A 173 -11.75 -4.42 -9.49
C ALA A 173 -13.13 -4.10 -10.08
N VAL A 174 -13.67 -4.95 -10.94
CA VAL A 174 -15.04 -4.79 -11.50
C VAL A 174 -16.09 -4.88 -10.39
N LEU A 175 -15.96 -5.82 -9.45
CA LEU A 175 -16.87 -5.90 -8.30
C LEU A 175 -16.80 -4.62 -7.46
N ALA A 176 -15.60 -4.15 -7.16
CA ALA A 176 -15.39 -2.90 -6.39
C ALA A 176 -15.98 -1.67 -7.11
N GLU A 177 -15.84 -1.60 -8.45
CA GLU A 177 -16.38 -0.51 -9.26
C GLU A 177 -17.91 -0.38 -9.12
N ILE A 178 -18.64 -1.50 -9.13
CA ILE A 178 -20.10 -1.52 -8.96
C ILE A 178 -20.54 -0.86 -7.65
N TYR A 179 -19.75 -0.99 -6.60
CA TYR A 179 -20.02 -0.41 -5.29
C TYR A 179 -19.35 0.96 -5.06
N GLY A 180 -18.74 1.55 -6.09
CA GLY A 180 -18.02 2.83 -5.97
C GLY A 180 -16.75 2.77 -5.15
N ILE A 181 -16.16 1.58 -4.99
CA ILE A 181 -14.94 1.35 -4.21
C ILE A 181 -13.70 1.43 -5.12
N GLY A 182 -12.70 2.18 -4.68
CA GLY A 182 -11.43 2.32 -5.38
C GLY A 182 -10.51 1.11 -5.20
N VAL A 183 -9.54 0.97 -6.11
CA VAL A 183 -8.51 -0.08 -6.05
C VAL A 183 -7.13 0.56 -5.94
N ALA A 184 -6.40 0.22 -4.88
CA ALA A 184 -5.01 0.63 -4.66
C ALA A 184 -4.17 -0.62 -4.34
N PRO A 185 -3.67 -1.36 -5.34
CA PRO A 185 -3.08 -2.67 -5.10
C PRO A 185 -1.91 -2.65 -4.13
N HIS A 186 -1.93 -3.61 -3.19
CA HIS A 186 -0.79 -3.94 -2.36
C HIS A 186 0.33 -4.51 -3.24
N ASN A 187 1.51 -3.86 -3.24
CA ASN A 187 2.59 -4.20 -4.16
C ASN A 187 4.01 -4.08 -3.56
N PRO A 188 4.26 -4.49 -2.32
CA PRO A 188 5.61 -4.59 -1.76
C PRO A 188 6.29 -5.88 -2.24
N VAL A 189 6.38 -6.07 -3.54
CA VAL A 189 6.73 -7.33 -4.20
C VAL A 189 7.77 -7.12 -5.29
N GLY A 190 8.12 -8.17 -6.03
CA GLY A 190 9.15 -8.11 -7.07
C GLY A 190 8.70 -7.40 -8.36
N PRO A 191 9.64 -7.11 -9.27
CA PRO A 191 9.39 -6.30 -10.46
C PRO A 191 8.36 -6.92 -11.41
N ILE A 192 8.29 -8.24 -11.52
CA ILE A 192 7.30 -8.93 -12.37
C ILE A 192 5.87 -8.67 -11.86
N ALA A 193 5.65 -8.78 -10.54
CA ALA A 193 4.36 -8.52 -9.94
C ALA A 193 4.00 -7.03 -10.01
N THR A 194 4.99 -6.14 -9.87
CA THR A 194 4.82 -4.70 -10.09
C THR A 194 4.36 -4.42 -11.52
N ALA A 195 5.02 -5.01 -12.52
CA ALA A 195 4.62 -4.87 -13.92
C ALA A 195 3.18 -5.37 -14.16
N ALA A 196 2.81 -6.53 -13.60
CA ALA A 196 1.45 -7.05 -13.68
C ALA A 196 0.43 -6.10 -13.03
N SER A 197 0.74 -5.54 -11.86
CA SER A 197 -0.12 -4.59 -11.16
C SER A 197 -0.28 -3.28 -11.93
N VAL A 198 0.79 -2.76 -12.55
CA VAL A 198 0.75 -1.57 -13.43
C VAL A 198 -0.20 -1.81 -14.60
N GLN A 199 -0.12 -2.97 -15.27
CA GLN A 199 -1.00 -3.30 -16.40
C GLN A 199 -2.48 -3.38 -15.97
N VAL A 200 -2.76 -3.95 -14.80
CA VAL A 200 -4.13 -3.97 -14.27
C VAL A 200 -4.61 -2.58 -13.92
N CYS A 201 -3.83 -1.78 -13.18
CA CYS A 201 -4.20 -0.41 -12.83
C CYS A 201 -4.48 0.45 -14.06
N ALA A 202 -3.68 0.29 -15.12
CA ALA A 202 -3.90 1.02 -16.38
C ALA A 202 -5.19 0.62 -17.10
N ALA A 203 -5.73 -0.58 -16.84
CA ALA A 203 -6.87 -1.17 -17.52
C ALA A 203 -8.20 -1.08 -16.76
N ILE A 204 -8.21 -0.58 -15.53
CA ILE A 204 -9.41 -0.48 -14.69
C ILE A 204 -9.74 0.99 -14.40
N PRO A 205 -11.03 1.40 -14.42
CA PRO A 205 -11.41 2.80 -14.25
C PRO A 205 -11.34 3.28 -12.81
N ASN A 206 -11.40 2.37 -11.84
CA ASN A 206 -11.40 2.66 -10.41
C ASN A 206 -10.02 2.49 -9.74
N ALA A 207 -8.93 2.44 -10.53
CA ALA A 207 -7.57 2.50 -9.99
C ALA A 207 -7.33 3.86 -9.31
N VAL A 208 -6.91 3.83 -8.05
CA VAL A 208 -6.58 5.04 -7.28
C VAL A 208 -5.09 5.37 -7.42
N MET A 209 -4.25 4.44 -7.06
CA MET A 209 -2.79 4.50 -7.17
C MET A 209 -2.19 3.11 -6.88
N LEU A 210 -0.93 2.92 -7.23
CA LEU A 210 -0.20 1.67 -6.99
C LEU A 210 0.81 1.85 -5.88
N GLU A 211 0.87 0.89 -4.95
CA GLU A 211 1.93 0.84 -3.97
C GLU A 211 3.30 0.58 -4.62
N THR A 212 4.31 1.29 -4.16
CA THR A 212 5.70 1.01 -4.53
C THR A 212 6.64 1.35 -3.37
N TYR A 213 7.85 0.85 -3.44
CA TYR A 213 8.87 1.22 -2.48
C TYR A 213 9.56 2.52 -2.90
N ALA A 214 10.01 3.29 -1.91
CA ALA A 214 10.95 4.37 -2.11
C ALA A 214 12.25 3.85 -2.75
N ASN A 215 12.95 4.70 -3.47
CA ASN A 215 14.24 4.40 -4.07
C ASN A 215 15.18 3.70 -3.08
N GLY A 216 15.80 2.60 -3.49
CA GLY A 216 16.74 1.84 -2.67
C GLY A 216 16.16 0.60 -1.98
N VAL A 217 15.01 0.10 -2.38
CA VAL A 217 14.73 -1.33 -2.17
C VAL A 217 15.82 -2.12 -2.88
N PRO A 218 16.39 -3.18 -2.25
CA PRO A 218 17.68 -3.72 -2.65
C PRO A 218 17.79 -3.93 -4.16
N ALA A 219 18.87 -3.44 -4.74
CA ALA A 219 19.24 -3.61 -6.16
C ALA A 219 19.06 -5.06 -6.65
N VAL A 220 19.25 -6.02 -5.76
CA VAL A 220 19.01 -7.46 -5.97
C VAL A 220 17.64 -7.77 -6.60
N ARG A 221 16.60 -6.95 -6.34
CA ARG A 221 15.27 -7.19 -6.92
C ARG A 221 15.21 -6.97 -8.43
N ASP A 222 16.05 -6.08 -8.94
CA ASP A 222 16.04 -5.69 -10.35
C ASP A 222 17.22 -6.30 -11.14
N GLU A 223 18.18 -6.90 -10.45
CA GLU A 223 19.39 -7.50 -11.07
C GLU A 223 19.11 -8.60 -12.12
N PHE A 224 17.93 -9.23 -12.06
CA PHE A 224 17.51 -10.23 -13.04
C PHE A 224 16.59 -9.68 -14.13
N MET A 225 16.40 -8.36 -14.17
CA MET A 225 15.56 -7.72 -15.19
C MET A 225 16.44 -7.12 -16.30
N SER A 226 16.28 -7.62 -17.52
CA SER A 226 16.91 -7.00 -18.70
C SER A 226 16.12 -5.79 -19.21
N VAL A 227 14.79 -5.80 -18.97
CA VAL A 227 13.90 -4.65 -19.15
C VAL A 227 12.99 -4.52 -17.94
N ASN A 228 13.00 -3.39 -17.27
CA ASN A 228 12.20 -3.13 -16.07
C ASN A 228 11.29 -1.89 -16.21
N LEU A 229 10.21 -1.86 -15.44
CA LEU A 229 9.42 -0.65 -15.24
C LEU A 229 10.03 0.13 -14.07
N LEU A 230 10.53 1.31 -14.36
CA LEU A 230 11.09 2.21 -13.36
C LEU A 230 10.04 3.21 -12.90
N LEU A 231 10.09 3.55 -11.61
CA LEU A 231 9.37 4.69 -11.09
C LEU A 231 9.93 5.96 -11.71
N ASP A 232 9.05 6.76 -12.27
CA ASP A 232 9.38 8.05 -12.90
C ASP A 232 8.54 9.15 -12.22
N GLY A 233 9.20 9.94 -11.37
CA GLY A 233 8.50 10.90 -10.50
C GLY A 233 7.46 10.23 -9.61
N ASP A 234 6.19 10.50 -9.83
CA ASP A 234 5.08 10.01 -9.00
C ASP A 234 4.36 8.76 -9.56
N GLY A 235 4.94 8.05 -10.53
CA GLY A 235 4.25 6.89 -11.12
C GLY A 235 5.06 6.09 -12.11
N PHE A 236 4.38 5.14 -12.74
CA PHE A 236 4.93 4.26 -13.75
C PHE A 236 4.37 4.58 -15.13
N ASN A 237 5.22 4.69 -16.13
CA ASN A 237 4.82 4.74 -17.53
C ASN A 237 4.49 3.31 -18.00
N VAL A 238 3.30 3.11 -18.54
CA VAL A 238 2.82 1.78 -18.96
C VAL A 238 3.60 1.27 -20.18
N GLY A 239 4.02 2.19 -21.05
CA GLY A 239 4.74 1.86 -22.27
C GLY A 239 3.89 1.18 -23.33
N THR A 240 4.55 0.76 -24.43
CA THR A 240 3.89 0.13 -25.60
C THR A 240 4.40 -1.27 -25.86
N ARG A 241 5.27 -1.81 -25.01
CA ARG A 241 5.79 -3.18 -25.17
C ARG A 241 4.68 -4.22 -24.93
N PRO A 242 4.66 -5.34 -25.65
CA PRO A 242 3.67 -6.38 -25.47
C PRO A 242 3.82 -7.08 -24.11
N GLY A 243 2.76 -7.76 -23.67
CA GLY A 243 2.72 -8.51 -22.42
C GLY A 243 2.77 -7.58 -21.19
N LEU A 244 3.67 -7.86 -20.25
CA LEU A 244 3.88 -7.05 -19.06
C LEU A 244 4.75 -5.82 -19.32
N GLY A 245 5.38 -5.71 -20.48
CA GLY A 245 6.31 -4.64 -20.81
C GLY A 245 7.70 -4.78 -20.19
N VAL A 246 8.00 -5.91 -19.56
CA VAL A 246 9.27 -6.23 -18.89
C VAL A 246 9.87 -7.52 -19.42
N GLU A 247 11.18 -7.70 -19.25
CA GLU A 247 11.90 -8.90 -19.66
C GLU A 247 12.84 -9.38 -18.56
N VAL A 248 12.95 -10.68 -18.39
CA VAL A 248 13.79 -11.33 -17.39
C VAL A 248 15.09 -11.83 -18.02
N ASP A 249 16.22 -11.53 -17.41
CA ASP A 249 17.48 -12.20 -17.68
C ASP A 249 17.52 -13.55 -16.91
N GLU A 250 17.20 -14.62 -17.60
CA GLU A 250 17.17 -15.96 -16.99
C GLU A 250 18.53 -16.41 -16.44
N LYS A 251 19.63 -15.93 -17.01
CA LYS A 251 20.98 -16.28 -16.53
C LYS A 251 21.25 -15.58 -15.19
N ALA A 252 20.89 -14.30 -15.07
CA ALA A 252 20.99 -13.56 -13.82
C ALA A 252 20.08 -14.17 -12.76
N LEU A 253 18.83 -14.50 -13.09
CA LEU A 253 17.89 -15.15 -12.18
C LEU A 253 18.43 -16.48 -11.64
N LYS A 254 19.00 -17.33 -12.50
CA LYS A 254 19.61 -18.61 -12.08
C LYS A 254 20.81 -18.40 -11.14
N ARG A 255 21.66 -17.39 -11.38
CA ARG A 255 22.78 -17.06 -10.48
C ARG A 255 22.26 -16.63 -9.10
N LEU A 256 21.28 -15.75 -9.04
CA LEU A 256 20.68 -15.26 -7.78
C LEU A 256 19.98 -16.40 -7.00
N ALA A 257 19.27 -17.28 -7.68
CA ALA A 257 18.65 -18.44 -7.08
C ALA A 257 19.66 -19.40 -6.42
N THR A 258 20.83 -19.58 -7.05
CA THR A 258 21.91 -20.41 -6.50
C THR A 258 22.51 -19.78 -5.23
N ILE A 259 22.73 -18.48 -5.23
CA ILE A 259 23.24 -17.74 -4.05
C ILE A 259 22.26 -17.84 -2.88
N SER A 260 20.96 -17.65 -3.13
CA SER A 260 19.93 -17.74 -2.10
C SER A 260 19.71 -19.17 -1.57
N GLY A 261 19.92 -20.18 -2.40
CA GLY A 261 19.86 -21.61 -2.03
C GLY A 261 21.03 -22.08 -1.16
N SER A 262 22.22 -21.47 -1.32
CA SER A 262 23.39 -21.77 -0.50
C SER A 262 23.40 -21.07 0.86
N ALA A 263 22.53 -20.10 1.09
CA ALA A 263 22.41 -19.35 2.34
C ALA A 263 21.38 -19.92 3.33
N ARG A 264 20.82 -21.11 3.07
CA ARG A 264 20.00 -21.82 4.06
C ARG A 264 20.86 -22.81 4.81
N PRO A 265 21.04 -22.66 6.15
CA PRO A 265 21.60 -23.69 6.99
C PRO A 265 20.69 -24.91 7.06
#